data_166d652afaeea0bab16d0c6e59be8efe
#
_entry.id   166d652afaeea0bab16d0c6e59be8efe
#
_cell.length_a   1.000
_cell.length_b   1.000
_cell.length_c   1.000
_cell.angle_alpha   90.00
_cell.angle_beta   90.00
_cell.angle_gamma   90.00
#
_symmetry.space_group_name_H-M   'P 1'
#
loop_
_entity.id
_entity.type
_entity.pdbx_description
1 polymer ?
#
loop_
_entity_poly.entity_id
_entity_poly.type
_entity_poly.pdbx_seq_one_letter_code
_entity_poly.pdbx_strand_id
1 'polypeptide(L)'
;MFKGSNVALITPFKNNGLDEEAYIKLIHFHINNGTSGLVPAGTTGESPTLSHTEHQRVIELCIKESNGKVPVIAGTGSNSTEEAISLTTHAEKAGANAALVVTPYYNKPTQEGLYQHYKAINDKCGIPILIYNIPSRSVIDMSVDTMARLYEFCLLYTSDAADEEDSV
;
A
#
# COMPACT_ATOMS: atom_id res chain seq x y z
N MET A 1 -11.20 -1.28 11.56
CA MET A 1 -10.00 -0.59 12.03
C MET A 1 -9.80 0.70 11.26
N PHE A 2 -9.67 0.70 9.96
CA PHE A 2 -9.57 1.92 9.13
C PHE A 2 -10.97 2.30 8.64
N LYS A 3 -11.55 3.36 9.21
CA LYS A 3 -12.90 3.85 8.89
C LYS A 3 -12.82 5.18 8.17
N GLY A 4 -13.87 5.54 7.44
CA GLY A 4 -13.95 6.81 6.73
C GLY A 4 -13.13 6.85 5.44
N SER A 5 -12.79 8.04 4.98
CA SER A 5 -12.04 8.26 3.73
C SER A 5 -10.54 8.07 3.95
N ASN A 6 -9.97 7.04 3.32
CA ASN A 6 -8.53 6.82 3.28
C ASN A 6 -8.05 7.17 1.87
N VAL A 7 -7.25 8.23 1.74
CA VAL A 7 -6.89 8.79 0.44
C VAL A 7 -5.56 8.24 -0.07
N ALA A 8 -5.56 7.77 -1.31
CA ALA A 8 -4.34 7.45 -2.04
C ALA A 8 -3.64 8.74 -2.48
N LEU A 9 -2.43 8.96 -1.99
CA LEU A 9 -1.64 10.16 -2.28
C LEU A 9 -0.92 10.03 -3.62
N ILE A 10 -0.92 11.11 -4.40
CA ILE A 10 0.02 11.27 -5.52
C ILE A 10 1.43 11.53 -4.98
N THR A 11 2.44 11.27 -5.81
CA THR A 11 3.85 11.59 -5.51
C THR A 11 4.30 12.74 -6.40
N PRO A 12 4.39 13.97 -5.89
CA PRO A 12 4.85 15.13 -6.68
C PRO A 12 6.34 15.02 -7.02
N PHE A 13 6.69 15.41 -8.25
CA PHE A 13 8.07 15.47 -8.73
C PHE A 13 8.44 16.87 -9.19
N LYS A 14 9.72 17.22 -9.00
CA LYS A 14 10.31 18.48 -9.48
C LYS A 14 11.79 18.27 -9.78
N ASN A 15 12.24 18.74 -10.93
CA ASN A 15 13.65 18.64 -11.33
C ASN A 15 14.22 17.20 -11.28
N ASN A 16 13.43 16.23 -11.77
CA ASN A 16 13.75 14.79 -11.79
C ASN A 16 13.92 14.13 -10.41
N GLY A 17 13.34 14.67 -9.35
CA GLY A 17 13.33 14.08 -8.02
C GLY A 17 12.02 14.38 -7.29
N LEU A 18 11.86 13.86 -6.08
CA LEU A 18 10.69 14.11 -5.24
C LEU A 18 10.57 15.62 -4.91
N ASP A 19 9.38 16.18 -5.09
CA ASP A 19 9.04 17.50 -4.54
C ASP A 19 8.50 17.32 -3.12
N GLU A 20 9.43 17.18 -2.15
CA GLU A 20 9.05 16.96 -0.76
C GLU A 20 8.20 18.10 -0.20
N GLU A 21 8.44 19.34 -0.62
CA GLU A 21 7.67 20.51 -0.16
C GLU A 21 6.20 20.42 -0.62
N ALA A 22 5.98 20.09 -1.90
CA ALA A 22 4.63 19.90 -2.44
C ALA A 22 3.95 18.68 -1.77
N TYR A 23 4.69 17.62 -1.52
CA TYR A 23 4.17 16.42 -0.88
C TYR A 23 3.73 16.69 0.57
N ILE A 24 4.53 17.41 1.35
CA ILE A 24 4.19 17.83 2.72
C ILE A 24 2.91 18.70 2.73
N LYS A 25 2.81 19.66 1.81
CA LYS A 25 1.61 20.49 1.66
C LYS A 25 0.36 19.64 1.36
N LEU A 26 0.50 18.62 0.50
CA LEU A 26 -0.57 17.71 0.16
C LEU A 26 -1.04 16.90 1.37
N ILE A 27 -0.12 16.36 2.15
CA ILE A 27 -0.42 15.62 3.39
C ILE A 27 -1.22 16.50 4.35
N HIS A 28 -0.72 17.72 4.61
CA HIS A 28 -1.40 18.66 5.51
C HIS A 28 -2.76 19.10 4.96
N PHE A 29 -2.90 19.27 3.64
CA PHE A 29 -4.18 19.57 3.01
C PHE A 29 -5.21 18.49 3.32
N HIS A 30 -4.88 17.22 3.11
CA HIS A 30 -5.81 16.12 3.36
C HIS A 30 -6.19 16.00 4.84
N ILE A 31 -5.24 16.09 5.75
CA ILE A 31 -5.50 16.04 7.19
C ILE A 31 -6.43 17.17 7.61
N ASN A 32 -6.19 18.40 7.14
CA ASN A 32 -6.97 19.57 7.51
C ASN A 32 -8.39 19.58 6.89
N ASN A 33 -8.62 18.78 5.85
CA ASN A 33 -9.92 18.62 5.19
C ASN A 33 -10.67 17.34 5.59
N GLY A 34 -10.29 16.70 6.69
CA GLY A 34 -11.06 15.63 7.32
C GLY A 34 -10.84 14.24 6.74
N THR A 35 -9.75 14.03 5.99
CA THR A 35 -9.33 12.68 5.58
C THR A 35 -9.06 11.81 6.81
N SER A 36 -9.53 10.57 6.78
CA SER A 36 -9.45 9.63 7.91
C SER A 36 -8.18 8.79 7.90
N GLY A 37 -7.48 8.70 6.78
CA GLY A 37 -6.21 7.97 6.64
C GLY A 37 -5.48 8.34 5.34
N LEU A 38 -4.19 8.07 5.29
CA LEU A 38 -3.32 8.39 4.15
C LEU A 38 -2.69 7.12 3.60
N VAL A 39 -2.68 6.99 2.26
CA VAL A 39 -2.11 5.84 1.56
C VAL A 39 -0.97 6.33 0.64
N PRO A 40 0.27 6.47 1.14
CA PRO A 40 1.44 6.78 0.34
C PRO A 40 1.89 5.58 -0.49
N ALA A 41 2.56 5.83 -1.60
CA ALA A 41 3.21 4.84 -2.46
C ALA A 41 2.28 3.69 -2.91
N GLY A 42 0.99 3.97 -3.11
CA GLY A 42 0.07 3.09 -3.81
C GLY A 42 0.17 3.26 -5.33
N THR A 43 -0.80 2.73 -6.08
CA THR A 43 -0.88 2.90 -7.54
C THR A 43 -0.94 4.37 -7.94
N THR A 44 -1.79 5.16 -7.28
CA THR A 44 -1.92 6.61 -7.47
C THR A 44 -0.60 7.35 -7.20
N GLY A 45 0.20 6.86 -6.26
CA GLY A 45 1.51 7.40 -5.90
C GLY A 45 2.66 6.89 -6.76
N GLU A 46 2.36 6.22 -7.89
CA GLU A 46 3.32 5.76 -8.88
C GLU A 46 4.40 4.79 -8.33
N SER A 47 4.01 3.97 -7.32
CA SER A 47 4.92 3.05 -6.62
C SER A 47 5.86 2.25 -7.53
N PRO A 48 5.39 1.65 -8.68
CA PRO A 48 6.27 0.83 -9.52
C PRO A 48 7.39 1.59 -10.23
N THR A 49 7.31 2.92 -10.30
CA THR A 49 8.30 3.77 -10.99
C THR A 49 9.21 4.53 -10.03
N LEU A 50 8.94 4.47 -8.73
CA LEU A 50 9.82 5.01 -7.70
C LEU A 50 11.06 4.13 -7.55
N SER A 51 12.23 4.73 -7.41
CA SER A 51 13.37 4.01 -6.84
C SER A 51 13.08 3.58 -5.41
N HIS A 52 13.77 2.55 -4.91
CA HIS A 52 13.58 2.10 -3.52
C HIS A 52 13.82 3.23 -2.51
N THR A 53 14.79 4.10 -2.77
CA THR A 53 15.07 5.27 -1.91
C THR A 53 13.92 6.27 -1.90
N GLU A 54 13.36 6.59 -3.07
CA GLU A 54 12.20 7.48 -3.16
C GLU A 54 10.96 6.86 -2.51
N HIS A 55 10.72 5.57 -2.75
CA HIS A 55 9.61 4.85 -2.15
C HIS A 55 9.66 4.89 -0.61
N GLN A 56 10.83 4.60 -0.04
CA GLN A 56 11.05 4.68 1.40
C GLN A 56 10.85 6.10 1.90
N ARG A 57 11.41 7.09 1.20
CA ARG A 57 11.33 8.51 1.58
C ARG A 57 9.90 9.03 1.58
N VAL A 58 9.09 8.67 0.59
CA VAL A 58 7.65 9.05 0.51
C VAL A 58 6.89 8.53 1.73
N ILE A 59 7.12 7.27 2.12
CA ILE A 59 6.48 6.66 3.29
C ILE A 59 6.93 7.35 4.59
N GLU A 60 8.23 7.55 4.77
CA GLU A 60 8.79 8.23 5.95
C GLU A 60 8.25 9.65 6.13
N LEU A 61 8.20 10.42 5.04
CA LEU A 61 7.63 11.77 5.07
C LEU A 61 6.16 11.74 5.44
N CYS A 62 5.38 10.83 4.86
CA CYS A 62 3.96 10.70 5.17
C CYS A 62 3.72 10.38 6.64
N ILE A 63 4.47 9.43 7.20
CA ILE A 63 4.39 9.06 8.62
C ILE A 63 4.78 10.23 9.51
N LYS A 64 5.90 10.88 9.21
CA LYS A 64 6.40 12.01 9.98
C LYS A 64 5.40 13.17 10.00
N GLU A 65 4.87 13.55 8.84
CA GLU A 65 3.99 14.70 8.70
C GLU A 65 2.56 14.43 9.17
N SER A 66 2.10 13.17 9.11
CA SER A 66 0.83 12.76 9.72
C SER A 66 0.86 12.91 11.24
N ASN A 67 2.04 12.71 11.83
CA ASN A 67 2.31 12.86 13.26
C ASN A 67 1.23 12.21 14.16
N GLY A 68 0.73 11.05 13.76
CA GLY A 68 -0.31 10.30 14.47
C GLY A 68 -1.72 10.88 14.43
N LYS A 69 -1.96 11.97 13.68
CA LYS A 69 -3.30 12.57 13.53
C LYS A 69 -4.26 11.68 12.76
N VAL A 70 -3.74 10.99 11.76
CA VAL A 70 -4.46 10.00 10.95
C VAL A 70 -3.54 8.82 10.70
N PRO A 71 -4.08 7.59 10.54
CA PRO A 71 -3.28 6.42 10.22
C PRO A 71 -2.65 6.53 8.82
N VAL A 72 -1.46 5.93 8.69
CA VAL A 72 -0.75 5.76 7.42
C VAL A 72 -0.77 4.29 7.02
N ILE A 73 -1.32 4.00 5.86
CA ILE A 73 -1.41 2.68 5.24
C ILE A 73 -0.41 2.68 4.08
N ALA A 74 0.79 2.17 4.29
CA ALA A 74 1.86 2.26 3.31
C ALA A 74 1.67 1.27 2.15
N GLY A 75 1.72 1.73 0.91
CA GLY A 75 1.78 0.86 -0.26
C GLY A 75 3.14 0.15 -0.31
N THR A 76 3.15 -1.18 -0.17
CA THR A 76 4.39 -1.99 -0.08
C THR A 76 4.36 -3.23 -0.96
N GLY A 77 3.31 -3.38 -1.78
CA GLY A 77 3.16 -4.52 -2.66
C GLY A 77 4.17 -4.53 -3.80
N SER A 78 4.62 -5.73 -4.16
CA SER A 78 5.46 -6.01 -5.31
C SER A 78 5.09 -7.37 -5.91
N ASN A 79 5.45 -7.60 -7.16
CA ASN A 79 5.38 -8.92 -7.78
C ASN A 79 6.54 -9.85 -7.36
N SER A 80 7.53 -9.33 -6.64
CA SER A 80 8.57 -10.07 -5.94
C SER A 80 8.21 -10.18 -4.46
N THR A 81 8.09 -11.41 -3.95
CA THR A 81 7.80 -11.64 -2.53
C THR A 81 8.88 -11.05 -1.62
N GLU A 82 10.14 -11.19 -2.00
CA GLU A 82 11.27 -10.67 -1.23
C GLU A 82 11.27 -9.14 -1.17
N GLU A 83 10.96 -8.48 -2.27
CA GLU A 83 10.83 -7.03 -2.33
C GLU A 83 9.65 -6.55 -1.48
N ALA A 84 8.49 -7.20 -1.59
CA ALA A 84 7.31 -6.87 -0.77
C ALA A 84 7.61 -7.01 0.74
N ILE A 85 8.35 -8.05 1.14
CA ILE A 85 8.82 -8.22 2.53
C ILE A 85 9.74 -7.06 2.93
N SER A 86 10.70 -6.71 2.08
CA SER A 86 11.65 -5.61 2.36
C SER A 86 10.94 -4.27 2.54
N LEU A 87 10.01 -3.93 1.61
CA LEU A 87 9.24 -2.70 1.65
C LEU A 87 8.30 -2.66 2.87
N THR A 88 7.63 -3.77 3.17
CA THR A 88 6.73 -3.86 4.34
C THR A 88 7.50 -3.75 5.66
N THR A 89 8.65 -4.41 5.75
CA THR A 89 9.53 -4.31 6.93
C THR A 89 10.04 -2.88 7.14
N HIS A 90 10.38 -2.18 6.05
CA HIS A 90 10.76 -0.78 6.13
C HIS A 90 9.60 0.09 6.63
N ALA A 91 8.40 -0.06 6.05
CA ALA A 91 7.22 0.69 6.46
C ALA A 91 6.85 0.46 7.94
N GLU A 92 6.93 -0.78 8.40
CA GLU A 92 6.75 -1.15 9.81
C GLU A 92 7.74 -0.42 10.72
N LYS A 93 9.04 -0.47 10.39
CA LYS A 93 10.10 0.22 11.16
C LYS A 93 9.94 1.73 11.16
N ALA A 94 9.44 2.29 10.07
CA ALA A 94 9.16 3.72 9.97
C ALA A 94 7.92 4.14 10.79
N GLY A 95 7.06 3.20 11.19
CA GLY A 95 5.88 3.45 12.03
C GLY A 95 4.56 3.52 11.26
N ALA A 96 4.45 2.90 10.09
CA ALA A 96 3.18 2.74 9.39
C ALA A 96 2.18 1.93 10.22
N ASN A 97 0.89 2.25 10.10
CA ASN A 97 -0.18 1.57 10.83
C ASN A 97 -0.65 0.29 10.13
N ALA A 98 -0.42 0.19 8.83
CA ALA A 98 -0.68 -1.00 8.01
C ALA A 98 0.09 -0.95 6.69
N ALA A 99 0.13 -2.07 6.00
CA ALA A 99 0.66 -2.22 4.65
C ALA A 99 -0.47 -2.49 3.65
N LEU A 100 -0.53 -1.74 2.55
CA LEU A 100 -1.37 -2.03 1.39
C LEU A 100 -0.53 -2.83 0.39
N VAL A 101 -0.88 -4.11 0.21
CA VAL A 101 -0.10 -5.03 -0.62
C VAL A 101 -0.94 -5.47 -1.82
N VAL A 102 -0.56 -4.98 -3.01
CA VAL A 102 -1.20 -5.39 -4.26
C VAL A 102 -0.87 -6.84 -4.58
N THR A 103 -1.83 -7.57 -5.17
CA THR A 103 -1.58 -8.91 -5.71
C THR A 103 -0.44 -8.86 -6.73
N PRO A 104 0.49 -9.86 -6.75
CA PRO A 104 1.58 -9.88 -7.70
C PRO A 104 1.08 -9.74 -9.14
N TYR A 105 1.55 -8.72 -9.82
CA TYR A 105 1.22 -8.37 -11.20
C TYR A 105 2.28 -8.92 -12.16
N TYR A 106 1.96 -9.05 -13.44
CA TYR A 106 2.84 -9.50 -14.53
C TYR A 106 3.15 -11.01 -14.48
N ASN A 107 3.68 -11.56 -13.40
CA ASN A 107 4.11 -12.96 -13.25
C ASN A 107 2.95 -13.95 -13.00
N LYS A 108 1.72 -13.47 -12.82
CA LYS A 108 0.48 -14.26 -12.77
C LYS A 108 0.57 -15.52 -11.90
N PRO A 109 0.77 -15.41 -10.59
CA PRO A 109 0.83 -16.56 -9.69
C PRO A 109 -0.51 -17.31 -9.67
N THR A 110 -0.45 -18.60 -9.33
CA THR A 110 -1.63 -19.41 -9.01
C THR A 110 -2.25 -18.96 -7.69
N GLN A 111 -3.46 -19.46 -7.35
CA GLN A 111 -4.09 -19.19 -6.06
C GLN A 111 -3.21 -19.63 -4.88
N GLU A 112 -2.55 -20.78 -4.99
CA GLU A 112 -1.57 -21.23 -3.99
C GLU A 112 -0.34 -20.30 -3.96
N GLY A 113 0.12 -19.82 -5.10
CA GLY A 113 1.20 -18.82 -5.17
C GLY A 113 0.82 -17.51 -4.47
N LEU A 114 -0.42 -17.03 -4.65
CA LEU A 114 -0.95 -15.86 -3.92
C LEU A 114 -0.94 -16.12 -2.41
N TYR A 115 -1.48 -17.26 -1.98
CA TYR A 115 -1.48 -17.64 -0.57
C TYR A 115 -0.07 -17.62 0.03
N GLN A 116 0.90 -18.27 -0.62
CA GLN A 116 2.28 -18.33 -0.14
C GLN A 116 2.96 -16.95 -0.13
N HIS A 117 2.66 -16.10 -1.11
CA HIS A 117 3.17 -14.73 -1.17
C HIS A 117 2.76 -13.92 0.08
N TYR A 118 1.45 -13.84 0.35
CA TYR A 118 0.94 -13.09 1.50
C TYR A 118 1.33 -13.72 2.83
N LYS A 119 1.34 -15.06 2.90
CA LYS A 119 1.80 -15.77 4.08
C LYS A 119 3.25 -15.42 4.40
N ALA A 120 4.15 -15.41 3.41
CA ALA A 120 5.55 -15.08 3.61
C ALA A 120 5.76 -13.63 4.10
N ILE A 121 4.96 -12.68 3.61
CA ILE A 121 4.99 -11.29 4.08
C ILE A 121 4.51 -11.24 5.54
N ASN A 122 3.38 -11.86 5.85
CA ASN A 122 2.82 -11.89 7.19
C ASN A 122 3.77 -12.55 8.22
N ASP A 123 4.44 -13.63 7.84
CA ASP A 123 5.38 -14.34 8.73
C ASP A 123 6.63 -13.49 9.07
N LYS A 124 6.91 -12.44 8.31
CA LYS A 124 8.10 -11.58 8.44
C LYS A 124 7.82 -10.20 8.99
N CYS A 125 6.58 -9.74 8.93
CA CYS A 125 6.19 -8.38 9.29
C CYS A 125 5.09 -8.42 10.35
N GLY A 126 5.14 -7.49 11.33
CA GLY A 126 4.23 -7.43 12.47
C GLY A 126 3.09 -6.43 12.30
N ILE A 127 2.97 -5.76 11.14
CA ILE A 127 1.87 -4.82 10.90
C ILE A 127 0.72 -5.44 10.10
N PRO A 128 -0.53 -4.97 10.27
CA PRO A 128 -1.67 -5.42 9.50
C PRO A 128 -1.45 -5.27 7.98
N ILE A 129 -1.87 -6.27 7.22
CA ILE A 129 -1.80 -6.27 5.76
C ILE A 129 -3.20 -6.07 5.20
N LEU A 130 -3.36 -5.07 4.33
CA LEU A 130 -4.53 -4.90 3.48
C LEU A 130 -4.21 -5.49 2.10
N ILE A 131 -4.94 -6.52 1.70
CA ILE A 131 -4.82 -7.09 0.36
C ILE A 131 -5.48 -6.15 -0.64
N TYR A 132 -4.71 -5.73 -1.64
CA TYR A 132 -5.21 -4.95 -2.75
C TYR A 132 -5.37 -5.84 -3.99
N ASN A 133 -6.61 -6.32 -4.20
CA ASN A 133 -6.97 -7.16 -5.33
C ASN A 133 -7.55 -6.29 -6.45
N ILE A 134 -6.78 -6.12 -7.53
CA ILE A 134 -7.15 -5.26 -8.67
C ILE A 134 -6.93 -6.01 -10.00
N PRO A 135 -7.86 -6.89 -10.39
CA PRO A 135 -7.71 -7.74 -11.58
C PRO A 135 -7.52 -6.97 -12.88
N SER A 136 -8.08 -5.76 -12.99
CA SER A 136 -7.91 -4.89 -14.16
C SER A 136 -6.44 -4.49 -14.41
N ARG A 137 -5.60 -4.48 -13.37
CA ARG A 137 -4.17 -4.12 -13.46
C ARG A 137 -3.25 -5.32 -13.25
N SER A 138 -3.56 -6.19 -12.28
CA SER A 138 -2.73 -7.37 -11.97
C SER A 138 -2.98 -8.55 -12.90
N VAL A 139 -4.09 -8.55 -13.64
CA VAL A 139 -4.55 -9.62 -14.55
C VAL A 139 -4.93 -10.92 -13.82
N ILE A 140 -4.69 -11.00 -12.54
CA ILE A 140 -5.09 -12.12 -11.70
C ILE A 140 -6.14 -11.66 -10.69
N ASP A 141 -7.03 -12.55 -10.36
CA ASP A 141 -8.07 -12.33 -9.34
C ASP A 141 -7.89 -13.33 -8.19
N MET A 142 -7.93 -12.83 -6.97
CA MET A 142 -7.86 -13.68 -5.78
C MET A 142 -9.22 -14.26 -5.49
N SER A 143 -9.32 -15.60 -5.46
CA SER A 143 -10.58 -16.27 -5.14
C SER A 143 -10.99 -16.07 -3.68
N VAL A 144 -12.30 -16.12 -3.42
CA VAL A 144 -12.86 -16.06 -2.06
C VAL A 144 -12.26 -17.13 -1.15
N ASP A 145 -12.02 -18.35 -1.66
CA ASP A 145 -11.40 -19.43 -0.89
C ASP A 145 -9.96 -19.06 -0.47
N THR A 146 -9.20 -18.42 -1.36
CA THR A 146 -7.84 -17.96 -1.04
C THR A 146 -7.88 -16.85 0.00
N MET A 147 -8.83 -15.90 -0.11
CA MET A 147 -9.03 -14.85 0.89
C MET A 147 -9.40 -15.44 2.26
N ALA A 148 -10.32 -16.42 2.30
CA ALA A 148 -10.73 -17.07 3.53
C ALA A 148 -9.54 -17.78 4.22
N ARG A 149 -8.72 -18.52 3.45
CA ARG A 149 -7.51 -19.16 3.98
C ARG A 149 -6.52 -18.14 4.56
N LEU A 150 -6.35 -17.01 3.91
CA LEU A 150 -5.45 -15.92 4.38
C LEU A 150 -6.01 -15.28 5.65
N TYR A 151 -7.31 -15.11 5.75
CA TYR A 151 -7.96 -14.51 6.93
C TYR A 151 -7.72 -15.34 8.23
N GLU A 152 -7.49 -16.64 8.12
CA GLU A 152 -7.19 -17.50 9.28
C GLU A 152 -5.82 -17.20 9.92
N PHE A 153 -4.88 -16.63 9.18
CA PHE A 153 -3.49 -16.42 9.61
C PHE A 153 -3.13 -14.97 9.84
N CYS A 154 -3.85 -14.05 9.24
CA CYS A 154 -3.39 -12.69 9.10
C CYS A 154 -4.38 -11.71 9.72
N LEU A 155 -3.85 -10.60 10.23
CA LEU A 155 -4.64 -9.38 10.45
C LEU A 155 -4.99 -8.76 9.07
N LEU A 156 -5.72 -9.53 8.25
CA LEU A 156 -6.03 -9.15 6.90
C LEU A 156 -7.28 -8.31 6.84
N TYR A 157 -7.18 -7.23 6.09
CA TYR A 157 -8.30 -6.47 5.60
C TYR A 157 -8.30 -6.54 4.08
N THR A 158 -9.44 -6.81 3.49
CA THR A 158 -9.63 -6.71 2.05
C THR A 158 -10.11 -5.30 1.72
N SER A 159 -9.45 -4.66 0.77
CA SER A 159 -9.93 -3.45 0.11
C SER A 159 -10.55 -3.90 -1.21
N ASP A 160 -11.80 -3.60 -1.43
CA ASP A 160 -12.43 -3.77 -2.73
C ASP A 160 -12.08 -2.54 -3.58
N ALA A 161 -11.46 -2.80 -4.73
CA ALA A 161 -11.15 -1.77 -5.72
C ALA A 161 -12.34 -1.49 -6.66
N ALA A 162 -13.56 -1.89 -6.27
CA ALA A 162 -14.77 -1.68 -7.07
C ALA A 162 -15.08 -0.20 -7.36
N ASP A 163 -14.45 0.73 -6.64
CA ASP A 163 -14.66 2.17 -6.81
C ASP A 163 -13.73 2.81 -7.88
N GLU A 164 -12.87 2.04 -8.55
CA GLU A 164 -12.08 2.53 -9.68
C GLU A 164 -12.72 2.22 -11.04
N GLU A 165 -14.03 2.00 -11.08
CA GLU A 165 -14.77 1.98 -12.33
C GLU A 165 -14.93 3.39 -12.89
N ASP A 166 -14.42 3.55 -14.10
CA ASP A 166 -14.74 4.57 -15.07
C ASP A 166 -14.33 6.02 -14.80
N SER A 167 -13.06 6.27 -15.04
CA SER A 167 -12.70 7.51 -15.73
C SER A 167 -12.13 7.17 -17.10
N VAL A 168 -13.01 6.98 -18.08
CA VAL A 168 -12.69 7.14 -19.51
C VAL A 168 -12.82 8.59 -19.84
#